data_b3a266a9bf42bbe4aac069bf69dc7752
#
_entry.id   b3a266a9bf42bbe4aac069bf69dc7752
#
_cell.length_a   1.000
_cell.length_b   1.000
_cell.length_c   1.000
_cell.angle_alpha   90.00
_cell.angle_beta   90.00
_cell.angle_gamma   90.00
#
_symmetry.space_group_name_H-M   'P 1'
#
loop_
_entity.id
_entity.type
_entity.pdbx_description
1 polymer ?
#
loop_
_entity_poly.entity_id
_entity_poly.type
_entity_poly.pdbx_seq_one_letter_code
_entity_poly.pdbx_strand_id
1 'polypeptide(L)'
;MSGQGDWESSSYVIDSDVLIDHLRGYRTALDFIDTLILDGAEVCFSVISEAEIYSNVQPGEEASILALFRALTRLNVNGVIARKAGEYRALYRRSHGMALPDALIAATALVHQSTLITRNVRHYPMLDIQVVMPFEIK
;
A
#
# COMPACT_ATOMS: atom_id res chain seq x y z
N MET A 1 18.61 -14.72 -17.62
CA MET A 1 17.37 -14.49 -17.03
C MET A 1 16.50 -13.59 -17.89
N SER A 2 15.33 -13.90 -17.93
CA SER A 2 14.43 -13.04 -18.66
C SER A 2 14.34 -11.68 -17.98
N GLY A 3 14.02 -10.68 -18.71
CA GLY A 3 13.72 -9.38 -18.16
C GLY A 3 12.49 -9.33 -17.29
N GLN A 4 11.80 -10.46 -17.15
CA GLN A 4 10.60 -10.51 -16.35
C GLN A 4 10.82 -10.12 -14.91
N GLY A 5 11.93 -10.57 -14.33
CA GLY A 5 12.20 -10.23 -12.95
C GLY A 5 12.38 -8.75 -12.73
N ASP A 6 12.75 -8.03 -13.78
CA ASP A 6 13.05 -6.61 -13.66
C ASP A 6 11.78 -5.74 -13.58
N TRP A 7 10.73 -6.12 -14.31
CA TRP A 7 9.50 -5.34 -14.28
C TRP A 7 8.49 -5.90 -13.29
N GLU A 8 8.63 -7.17 -12.94
CA GLU A 8 7.75 -7.75 -11.92
C GLU A 8 8.26 -7.34 -10.56
N SER A 9 7.48 -6.58 -9.86
CA SER A 9 7.83 -6.23 -8.50
C SER A 9 7.74 -7.46 -7.63
N SER A 10 8.78 -7.71 -6.83
CA SER A 10 8.72 -8.73 -5.79
C SER A 10 8.24 -8.12 -4.47
N SER A 11 7.97 -6.83 -4.46
CA SER A 11 7.60 -6.10 -3.26
C SER A 11 6.40 -5.20 -3.56
N TYR A 12 5.43 -5.25 -2.66
CA TYR A 12 4.16 -4.54 -2.81
C TYR A 12 3.83 -3.81 -1.52
N VAL A 13 3.42 -2.55 -1.65
CA VAL A 13 2.86 -1.79 -0.54
C VAL A 13 1.35 -1.77 -0.72
N ILE A 14 0.62 -2.26 0.27
CA ILE A 14 -0.84 -2.35 0.21
C ILE A 14 -1.43 -1.11 0.86
N ASP A 15 -2.22 -0.36 0.10
CA ASP A 15 -2.90 0.83 0.60
C ASP A 15 -3.96 0.46 1.63
N SER A 16 -4.31 1.42 2.45
CA SER A 16 -5.26 1.23 3.56
C SER A 16 -6.60 0.70 3.10
N ASP A 17 -7.10 1.15 1.94
CA ASP A 17 -8.41 0.72 1.44
C ASP A 17 -8.44 -0.78 1.16
N VAL A 18 -7.37 -1.33 0.61
CA VAL A 18 -7.28 -2.77 0.32
C VAL A 18 -7.09 -3.57 1.61
N LEU A 19 -6.31 -3.06 2.56
CA LEU A 19 -6.15 -3.70 3.87
C LEU A 19 -7.49 -3.76 4.61
N ILE A 20 -8.26 -2.68 4.56
CA ILE A 20 -9.58 -2.62 5.19
C ILE A 20 -10.53 -3.61 4.52
N ASP A 21 -10.51 -3.70 3.19
CA ASP A 21 -11.31 -4.69 2.47
C ASP A 21 -10.96 -6.11 2.91
N HIS A 22 -9.66 -6.39 3.09
CA HIS A 22 -9.22 -7.69 3.59
C HIS A 22 -9.79 -7.98 4.98
N LEU A 23 -9.72 -6.99 5.86
CA LEU A 23 -10.23 -7.14 7.23
C LEU A 23 -11.75 -7.36 7.26
N ARG A 24 -12.46 -6.83 6.27
CA ARG A 24 -13.91 -6.99 6.17
C ARG A 24 -14.33 -8.22 5.37
N GLY A 25 -13.38 -9.03 4.95
CA GLY A 25 -13.66 -10.29 4.29
C GLY A 25 -14.04 -10.18 2.83
N TYR A 26 -13.74 -9.06 2.16
CA TYR A 26 -14.03 -8.93 0.75
C TYR A 26 -13.10 -9.85 -0.04
N ARG A 27 -13.73 -10.71 -0.84
CA ARG A 27 -13.03 -11.83 -1.49
C ARG A 27 -11.89 -11.36 -2.39
N THR A 28 -12.10 -10.28 -3.14
CA THR A 28 -11.06 -9.77 -4.02
C THR A 28 -9.78 -9.44 -3.27
N ALA A 29 -9.90 -8.74 -2.14
CA ALA A 29 -8.73 -8.37 -1.34
C ALA A 29 -8.09 -9.58 -0.68
N LEU A 30 -8.92 -10.51 -0.16
CA LEU A 30 -8.41 -11.73 0.48
C LEU A 30 -7.60 -12.55 -0.52
N ASP A 31 -8.18 -12.83 -1.68
CA ASP A 31 -7.53 -13.67 -2.68
C ASP A 31 -6.28 -13.01 -3.23
N PHE A 32 -6.32 -11.70 -3.45
CA PHE A 32 -5.19 -10.97 -3.99
C PHE A 32 -3.98 -11.03 -3.04
N ILE A 33 -4.18 -10.71 -1.77
CA ILE A 33 -3.09 -10.72 -0.78
C ILE A 33 -2.58 -12.13 -0.57
N ASP A 34 -3.48 -13.10 -0.47
CA ASP A 34 -3.07 -14.50 -0.31
C ASP A 34 -2.25 -14.98 -1.49
N THR A 35 -2.64 -14.62 -2.70
CA THR A 35 -1.88 -15.00 -3.90
C THR A 35 -0.48 -14.40 -3.88
N LEU A 36 -0.34 -13.13 -3.52
CA LEU A 36 0.98 -12.50 -3.43
C LEU A 36 1.87 -13.23 -2.42
N ILE A 37 1.33 -13.54 -1.26
CA ILE A 37 2.08 -14.23 -0.22
C ILE A 37 2.51 -15.62 -0.70
N LEU A 38 1.59 -16.37 -1.31
CA LEU A 38 1.88 -17.72 -1.81
C LEU A 38 2.93 -17.69 -2.92
N ASP A 39 2.95 -16.63 -3.72
CA ASP A 39 3.94 -16.47 -4.78
C ASP A 39 5.32 -16.04 -4.27
N GLY A 40 5.45 -15.84 -2.97
CA GLY A 40 6.73 -15.47 -2.37
C GLY A 40 7.05 -13.98 -2.45
N ALA A 41 6.08 -13.14 -2.79
CA ALA A 41 6.28 -11.70 -2.83
C ALA A 41 6.41 -11.15 -1.41
N GLU A 42 7.14 -10.05 -1.29
CA GLU A 42 7.17 -9.29 -0.05
C GLU A 42 5.95 -8.35 -0.03
N VAL A 43 5.03 -8.59 0.87
CA VAL A 43 3.80 -7.81 0.99
C VAL A 43 3.92 -6.92 2.20
N CYS A 44 3.87 -5.62 1.97
CA CYS A 44 4.21 -4.61 2.97
C CYS A 44 3.04 -3.66 3.21
N PHE A 45 3.11 -2.96 4.33
CA PHE A 45 2.19 -1.87 4.62
C PHE A 45 2.96 -0.74 5.31
N SER A 46 2.50 0.48 5.13
CA SER A 46 3.06 1.64 5.80
C SER A 46 2.47 1.76 7.21
N VAL A 47 3.29 2.24 8.16
CA VAL A 47 2.78 2.58 9.49
C VAL A 47 1.65 3.63 9.41
N ILE A 48 1.58 4.39 8.33
CA ILE A 48 0.48 5.33 8.12
C ILE A 48 -0.84 4.57 7.96
N SER A 49 -0.85 3.48 7.18
CA SER A 49 -2.02 2.62 7.06
C SER A 49 -2.39 1.98 8.39
N GLU A 50 -1.39 1.60 9.17
CA GLU A 50 -1.64 1.06 10.51
C GLU A 50 -2.39 2.08 11.37
N ALA A 51 -1.94 3.33 11.37
CA ALA A 51 -2.61 4.38 12.12
C ALA A 51 -4.03 4.61 11.63
N GLU A 52 -4.24 4.62 10.32
CA GLU A 52 -5.57 4.80 9.75
C GLU A 52 -6.52 3.68 10.15
N ILE A 53 -6.04 2.45 10.13
CA ILE A 53 -6.85 1.29 10.49
C ILE A 53 -7.22 1.34 11.99
N TYR A 54 -6.25 1.64 12.85
CA TYR A 54 -6.54 1.72 14.29
C TYR A 54 -7.41 2.90 14.66
N SER A 55 -7.43 3.96 13.84
CA SER A 55 -8.29 5.11 14.11
C SER A 55 -9.77 4.78 13.91
N ASN A 56 -10.07 3.65 13.30
CA ASN A 56 -11.43 3.26 12.92
C ASN A 56 -11.72 1.80 13.24
N VAL A 57 -11.09 1.26 14.27
CA VAL A 57 -11.23 -0.14 14.64
C VAL A 57 -12.66 -0.40 15.14
N GLN A 58 -13.26 -1.51 14.66
CA GLN A 58 -14.58 -1.91 15.07
C GLN A 58 -14.47 -2.91 16.23
N PRO A 59 -15.52 -3.00 17.08
CA PRO A 59 -15.51 -3.99 18.15
C PRO A 59 -15.27 -5.40 17.59
N GLY A 60 -14.34 -6.11 18.22
CA GLY A 60 -14.02 -7.48 17.84
C GLY A 60 -13.03 -7.61 16.70
N GLU A 61 -12.54 -6.52 16.12
CA GLU A 61 -11.57 -6.57 15.02
C GLU A 61 -10.12 -6.69 15.47
N GLU A 62 -9.82 -6.44 16.73
CA GLU A 62 -8.44 -6.29 17.19
C GLU A 62 -7.57 -7.50 16.85
N ALA A 63 -8.11 -8.70 17.05
CA ALA A 63 -7.34 -9.92 16.77
C ALA A 63 -7.07 -10.08 15.28
N SER A 64 -8.04 -9.76 14.43
CA SER A 64 -7.87 -9.83 12.97
C SER A 64 -6.86 -8.81 12.46
N ILE A 65 -6.89 -7.60 13.01
CA ILE A 65 -5.94 -6.54 12.66
C ILE A 65 -4.52 -7.00 13.00
N LEU A 66 -4.34 -7.51 14.21
CA LEU A 66 -3.02 -7.96 14.66
C LEU A 66 -2.52 -9.12 13.79
N ALA A 67 -3.39 -10.07 13.46
CA ALA A 67 -3.02 -11.19 12.61
C ALA A 67 -2.59 -10.72 11.22
N LEU A 68 -3.32 -9.76 10.64
CA LEU A 68 -2.97 -9.21 9.33
C LEU A 68 -1.60 -8.55 9.37
N PHE A 69 -1.36 -7.68 10.34
CA PHE A 69 -0.08 -6.97 10.41
C PHE A 69 1.09 -7.89 10.70
N ARG A 70 0.85 -9.01 11.40
CA ARG A 70 1.91 -10.00 11.62
C ARG A 70 2.24 -10.80 10.38
N ALA A 71 1.29 -10.94 9.46
CA ALA A 71 1.51 -11.66 8.22
C ALA A 71 2.24 -10.82 7.17
N LEU A 72 2.30 -9.50 7.35
CA LEU A 72 2.87 -8.56 6.38
C LEU A 72 4.10 -7.88 6.96
N THR A 73 4.85 -7.19 6.10
CA THR A 73 6.04 -6.45 6.51
C THR A 73 5.69 -4.98 6.76
N ARG A 74 5.99 -4.50 7.96
CA ARG A 74 5.78 -3.09 8.32
C ARG A 74 6.91 -2.23 7.78
N LEU A 75 6.55 -1.12 7.11
CA LEU A 75 7.51 -0.13 6.64
C LEU A 75 7.31 1.17 7.40
N ASN A 76 8.37 1.61 8.07
CA ASN A 76 8.33 2.83 8.87
C ASN A 76 8.59 4.05 8.00
N VAL A 77 8.10 5.20 8.44
CA VAL A 77 8.37 6.48 7.80
C VAL A 77 9.66 7.06 8.38
N ASN A 78 10.63 7.32 7.51
CA ASN A 78 11.86 7.98 7.89
C ASN A 78 11.92 9.37 7.24
N GLY A 79 13.04 10.08 7.42
CA GLY A 79 13.20 11.43 6.89
C GLY A 79 13.15 11.47 5.36
N VAL A 80 13.71 10.46 4.69
CA VAL A 80 13.70 10.39 3.23
C VAL A 80 12.27 10.27 2.72
N ILE A 81 11.49 9.38 3.31
CA ILE A 81 10.08 9.19 2.96
C ILE A 81 9.27 10.45 3.25
N ALA A 82 9.50 11.06 4.42
CA ALA A 82 8.77 12.27 4.81
C ALA A 82 9.01 13.40 3.83
N ARG A 83 10.25 13.59 3.40
CA ARG A 83 10.60 14.64 2.45
C ARG A 83 9.94 14.39 1.10
N LYS A 84 10.00 13.17 0.60
CA LYS A 84 9.38 12.82 -0.68
C LYS A 84 7.87 12.98 -0.62
N ALA A 85 7.26 12.61 0.49
CA ALA A 85 5.82 12.80 0.68
C ALA A 85 5.44 14.27 0.62
N GLY A 86 6.24 15.14 1.24
CA GLY A 86 6.03 16.58 1.16
C GLY A 86 6.09 17.09 -0.27
N GLU A 87 7.04 16.59 -1.04
CA GLU A 87 7.17 16.95 -2.46
C GLU A 87 5.97 16.51 -3.26
N TYR A 88 5.51 15.28 -3.08
CA TYR A 88 4.31 14.78 -3.76
C TYR A 88 3.09 15.64 -3.42
N ARG A 89 2.90 15.93 -2.15
CA ARG A 89 1.74 16.72 -1.75
C ARG A 89 1.80 18.12 -2.33
N ALA A 90 2.98 18.74 -2.36
CA ALA A 90 3.14 20.06 -2.95
C ALA A 90 2.78 20.05 -4.44
N LEU A 91 3.14 18.99 -5.17
CA LEU A 91 2.85 18.87 -6.59
C LEU A 91 1.38 18.60 -6.88
N TYR A 92 0.73 17.75 -6.08
CA TYR A 92 -0.58 17.20 -6.44
C TYR A 92 -1.73 17.67 -5.55
N ARG A 93 -1.46 18.51 -4.55
CA ARG A 93 -2.48 18.97 -3.63
C ARG A 93 -3.61 19.71 -4.35
N ARG A 94 -3.27 20.59 -5.27
CA ARG A 94 -4.26 21.42 -5.97
C ARG A 94 -4.98 20.65 -7.06
N SER A 95 -4.24 19.88 -7.85
CA SER A 95 -4.83 19.20 -9.01
C SER A 95 -5.63 17.98 -8.63
N HIS A 96 -5.22 17.25 -7.58
CA HIS A 96 -5.80 15.96 -7.22
C HIS A 96 -6.28 15.91 -5.77
N GLY A 97 -6.15 17.00 -5.04
CA GLY A 97 -6.57 17.00 -3.63
C GLY A 97 -5.80 16.00 -2.79
N MET A 98 -4.53 15.75 -3.13
CA MET A 98 -3.75 14.72 -2.44
C MET A 98 -3.62 15.02 -0.96
N ALA A 99 -4.05 14.10 -0.12
CA ALA A 99 -3.91 14.19 1.33
C ALA A 99 -2.52 13.75 1.75
N LEU A 100 -2.06 14.25 2.88
CA LEU A 100 -0.74 13.91 3.40
C LEU A 100 -0.57 12.40 3.66
N PRO A 101 -1.56 11.69 4.23
CA PRO A 101 -1.41 10.25 4.41
C PRO A 101 -1.18 9.51 3.09
N ASP A 102 -1.89 9.86 2.03
CA ASP A 102 -1.69 9.23 0.72
C ASP A 102 -0.30 9.52 0.17
N ALA A 103 0.16 10.76 0.34
CA ALA A 103 1.50 11.14 -0.09
C ALA A 103 2.58 10.33 0.65
N LEU A 104 2.38 10.09 1.94
CA LEU A 104 3.30 9.28 2.75
C LEU A 104 3.32 7.82 2.29
N ILE A 105 2.17 7.26 1.95
CA ILE A 105 2.08 5.89 1.46
C ILE A 105 2.77 5.78 0.09
N ALA A 106 2.51 6.73 -0.80
CA ALA A 106 3.15 6.75 -2.12
C ALA A 106 4.67 6.88 -2.00
N ALA A 107 5.14 7.76 -1.13
CA ALA A 107 6.57 7.95 -0.92
C ALA A 107 7.23 6.69 -0.34
N THR A 108 6.52 5.97 0.51
CA THR A 108 7.00 4.69 1.04
C THR A 108 7.23 3.70 -0.10
N ALA A 109 6.25 3.60 -1.02
CA ALA A 109 6.38 2.72 -2.17
C ALA A 109 7.57 3.11 -3.04
N LEU A 110 7.75 4.40 -3.29
CA LEU A 110 8.87 4.87 -4.12
C LEU A 110 10.22 4.51 -3.49
N VAL A 111 10.41 4.84 -2.22
CA VAL A 111 11.69 4.65 -1.55
C VAL A 111 12.04 3.17 -1.47
N HIS A 112 11.06 2.31 -1.30
CA HIS A 112 11.28 0.85 -1.23
C HIS A 112 11.19 0.18 -2.59
N GLN A 113 11.02 0.94 -3.68
CA GLN A 113 10.94 0.41 -5.04
C GLN A 113 9.85 -0.66 -5.15
N SER A 114 8.72 -0.40 -4.52
CA SER A 114 7.59 -1.32 -4.45
C SER A 114 6.44 -0.81 -5.30
N THR A 115 5.62 -1.75 -5.78
CA THR A 115 4.37 -1.41 -6.45
C THR A 115 3.32 -1.08 -5.38
N LEU A 116 2.60 0.03 -5.58
CA LEU A 116 1.51 0.40 -4.69
C LEU A 116 0.22 -0.25 -5.16
N ILE A 117 -0.44 -0.97 -4.27
CA ILE A 117 -1.73 -1.62 -4.54
C ILE A 117 -2.83 -0.81 -3.88
N THR A 118 -3.75 -0.30 -4.68
CA THR A 118 -4.83 0.55 -4.20
C THR A 118 -6.07 0.42 -5.10
N ARG A 119 -7.25 0.65 -4.54
CA ARG A 119 -8.46 0.75 -5.35
C ARG A 119 -8.63 2.16 -5.93
N ASN A 120 -7.93 3.14 -5.36
CA ASN A 120 -8.11 4.56 -5.72
C ASN A 120 -6.93 5.05 -6.55
N VAL A 121 -6.71 4.43 -7.70
CA VAL A 121 -5.57 4.75 -8.57
C VAL A 121 -5.53 6.24 -8.91
N ARG A 122 -6.69 6.88 -9.05
CA ARG A 122 -6.77 8.31 -9.37
C ARG A 122 -6.12 9.22 -8.33
N HIS A 123 -6.05 8.77 -7.09
CA HIS A 123 -5.44 9.55 -6.01
C HIS A 123 -3.93 9.56 -6.08
N TYR A 124 -3.34 8.74 -6.96
CA TYR A 124 -1.89 8.57 -7.06
C TYR A 124 -1.43 8.86 -8.48
N PRO A 125 -1.37 10.16 -8.87
CA PRO A 125 -1.08 10.54 -10.26
C PRO A 125 0.39 10.52 -10.63
N MET A 126 1.29 10.30 -9.66
CA MET A 126 2.73 10.34 -9.91
C MET A 126 3.15 9.22 -10.85
N LEU A 127 4.17 9.51 -11.67
CA LEU A 127 4.65 8.58 -12.68
C LEU A 127 5.90 7.81 -12.26
N ASP A 128 6.47 8.13 -11.12
CA ASP A 128 7.70 7.52 -10.66
C ASP A 128 7.49 6.30 -9.75
N ILE A 129 6.23 5.91 -9.53
CA ILE A 129 5.91 4.64 -8.90
C ILE A 129 4.88 3.90 -9.75
N GLN A 130 4.83 2.58 -9.61
CA GLN A 130 3.81 1.78 -10.23
C GLN A 130 2.61 1.66 -9.29
N VAL A 131 1.42 1.97 -9.79
CA VAL A 131 0.18 1.96 -9.01
C VAL A 131 -0.80 1.03 -9.72
N VAL A 132 -1.29 0.01 -9.01
CA VAL A 132 -2.07 -1.06 -9.60
C VAL A 132 -3.27 -1.38 -8.71
N MET A 133 -4.38 -1.72 -9.32
CA MET A 133 -5.57 -2.18 -8.60
C MET A 133 -5.44 -3.67 -8.25
N PRO A 134 -6.06 -4.12 -7.14
CA PRO A 134 -5.87 -5.51 -6.68
C PRO A 134 -6.26 -6.58 -7.70
N PHE A 135 -7.24 -6.32 -8.56
CA PHE A 135 -7.72 -7.32 -9.50
C PHE A 135 -7.04 -7.25 -10.87
N GLU A 136 -6.05 -6.39 -11.04
CA GLU A 136 -5.36 -6.24 -12.33
C GLU A 136 -4.15 -7.16 -12.47
N ILE A 137 -3.65 -7.66 -11.37
CA ILE A 137 -2.52 -8.60 -11.38
C ILE A 137 -3.10 -10.01 -11.33
N LYS A 138 -2.80 -10.79 -12.33
CA LYS A 138 -3.31 -12.16 -12.44
C LYS A 138 -2.19 -13.16 -12.36
#